data_bf40cae5118c8c51d0de47b6dee4e168
#
_entry.id   bf40cae5118c8c51d0de47b6dee4e168
#
_cell.length_a   1.000
_cell.length_b   1.000
_cell.length_c   1.000
_cell.angle_alpha   90.00
_cell.angle_beta   90.00
_cell.angle_gamma   90.00
#
_symmetry.space_group_name_H-M   'P 1'
#
loop_
_entity.id
_entity.type
_entity.pdbx_description
1 polymer ?
#
loop_
_entity_poly.entity_id
_entity_poly.type
_entity_poly.pdbx_seq_one_letter_code
_entity_poly.pdbx_strand_id
1 'polypeptide(L)'
;YFQSKGFYVVKVDSRSGSGMKAIQAAIQEACKEKTERDRRRGIKNRPIRAMVVGIPNVGKSTFINTFAGRACAKTGNKPGVTKGKQWIRLNKNVELLDTPGILWPKFEDEQVGMRLAYIGSIKDDILNMEELALTLIDFLREKYAGVLEKRYQIQEEGTSVQVLEAIARSRGCLKKGEELDYAKASLILFDDFRS
;
A
#
# COMPACT_ATOMS: atom_id res chain seq x y z
N TYR A 1 13.31 2.65 14.83
CA TYR A 1 14.25 1.82 14.05
C TYR A 1 14.94 2.63 12.94
N PHE A 2 14.22 3.24 12.00
CA PHE A 2 14.84 3.98 10.88
C PHE A 2 15.60 5.22 11.35
N GLN A 3 15.08 5.97 12.32
CA GLN A 3 15.79 7.11 12.89
C GLN A 3 17.11 6.69 13.56
N SER A 4 17.14 5.58 14.27
CA SER A 4 18.37 5.06 14.91
C SER A 4 19.42 4.58 13.88
N LYS A 5 19.03 4.43 12.62
CA LYS A 5 19.91 4.12 11.48
C LYS A 5 20.35 5.37 10.69
N GLY A 6 20.04 6.57 11.18
CA GLY A 6 20.41 7.84 10.53
C GLY A 6 19.54 8.27 9.36
N PHE A 7 18.34 7.65 9.19
CA PHE A 7 17.39 8.05 8.15
C PHE A 7 16.49 9.19 8.62
N TYR A 8 16.15 10.10 7.72
CA TYR A 8 15.09 11.07 7.94
C TYR A 8 13.73 10.35 7.91
N VAL A 9 12.98 10.43 8.99
CA VAL A 9 11.67 9.77 9.11
C VAL A 9 10.59 10.83 9.21
N VAL A 10 9.65 10.81 8.29
CA VAL A 10 8.51 11.72 8.24
C VAL A 10 7.22 10.92 8.17
N LYS A 11 6.30 11.17 9.11
CA LYS A 11 4.95 10.59 9.06
C LYS A 11 4.10 11.40 8.10
N VAL A 12 3.47 10.72 7.13
CA VAL A 12 2.63 11.35 6.11
C VAL A 12 1.32 10.61 5.92
N ASP A 13 0.30 11.34 5.57
CA ASP A 13 -0.93 10.81 5.01
C ASP A 13 -1.11 11.37 3.60
N SER A 14 -0.96 10.49 2.61
CA SER A 14 -1.03 10.88 1.20
C SER A 14 -2.46 11.20 0.73
N ARG A 15 -3.50 10.77 1.46
CA ARG A 15 -4.90 11.09 1.11
C ARG A 15 -5.25 12.51 1.58
N SER A 16 -4.92 12.85 2.83
CA SER A 16 -5.19 14.18 3.40
C SER A 16 -4.13 15.24 3.07
N GLY A 17 -2.94 14.81 2.60
CA GLY A 17 -1.81 15.70 2.37
C GLY A 17 -1.05 16.10 3.64
N SER A 18 -1.40 15.53 4.78
CA SER A 18 -0.71 15.79 6.05
C SER A 18 0.75 15.35 5.98
N GLY A 19 1.66 16.16 6.50
CA GLY A 19 3.10 15.87 6.54
C GLY A 19 3.89 16.22 5.26
N MET A 20 3.24 16.62 4.15
CA MET A 20 3.95 16.90 2.89
C MET A 20 4.97 18.04 2.99
N LYS A 21 4.72 19.07 3.80
CA LYS A 21 5.68 20.15 4.05
C LYS A 21 6.94 19.65 4.75
N ALA A 22 6.78 18.70 5.69
CA ALA A 22 7.92 18.13 6.41
C ALA A 22 8.82 17.29 5.49
N ILE A 23 8.26 16.61 4.47
CA ILE A 23 9.07 15.92 3.44
C ILE A 23 9.91 16.91 2.66
N GLN A 24 9.34 18.05 2.26
CA GLN A 24 10.10 19.06 1.53
C GLN A 24 11.29 19.59 2.35
N ALA A 25 11.09 19.82 3.64
CA ALA A 25 12.17 20.21 4.55
C ALA A 25 13.22 19.10 4.69
N ALA A 26 12.80 17.83 4.83
CA ALA A 26 13.70 16.68 4.93
C ALA A 26 14.55 16.50 3.64
N ILE A 27 13.96 16.68 2.46
CA ILE A 27 14.69 16.64 1.18
C ILE A 27 15.74 17.76 1.11
N GLN A 28 15.40 18.98 1.53
CA GLN A 28 16.33 20.10 1.53
C GLN A 28 17.50 19.86 2.48
N GLU A 29 17.24 19.37 3.68
CA GLU A 29 18.30 19.08 4.65
C GLU A 29 19.18 17.92 4.18
N ALA A 30 18.59 16.81 3.72
CA ALA A 30 19.34 15.67 3.19
C ALA A 30 20.24 16.02 1.98
N CYS A 31 19.87 17.03 1.21
CA CYS A 31 20.61 17.46 0.02
C CYS A 31 21.43 18.72 0.20
N LYS A 32 21.54 19.25 1.43
CA LYS A 32 22.22 20.51 1.74
C LYS A 32 23.66 20.54 1.26
N GLU A 33 24.45 19.55 1.65
CA GLU A 33 25.86 19.45 1.23
C GLU A 33 26.03 19.38 -0.29
N LYS A 34 25.17 18.60 -0.96
CA LYS A 34 25.18 18.51 -2.43
C LYS A 34 24.85 19.85 -3.07
N THR A 35 23.85 20.52 -2.57
CA THR A 35 23.39 21.82 -3.10
C THR A 35 24.48 22.89 -2.90
N GLU A 36 25.12 22.92 -1.74
CA GLU A 36 26.23 23.81 -1.47
C GLU A 36 27.45 23.53 -2.37
N ARG A 37 27.81 22.26 -2.58
CA ARG A 37 28.85 21.84 -3.50
C ARG A 37 28.59 22.28 -4.94
N ASP A 38 27.37 22.07 -5.42
CA ASP A 38 26.93 22.47 -6.76
C ASP A 38 27.02 24.01 -6.90
N ARG A 39 26.59 24.76 -5.88
CA ARG A 39 26.69 26.23 -5.83
C ARG A 39 28.12 26.73 -5.91
N ARG A 40 29.04 26.12 -5.15
CA ARG A 40 30.50 26.45 -5.21
C ARG A 40 31.10 26.22 -6.59
N ARG A 41 30.56 25.26 -7.36
CA ARG A 41 30.95 24.96 -8.75
C ARG A 41 30.25 25.84 -9.79
N GLY A 42 29.51 26.87 -9.36
CA GLY A 42 28.78 27.76 -10.27
C GLY A 42 27.52 27.16 -10.88
N ILE A 43 27.12 25.95 -10.47
CA ILE A 43 25.90 25.28 -10.96
C ILE A 43 24.71 25.90 -10.24
N LYS A 44 23.97 26.76 -10.95
CA LYS A 44 22.74 27.38 -10.43
C LYS A 44 21.53 26.58 -10.90
N ASN A 45 20.53 26.46 -10.02
CA ASN A 45 19.20 25.90 -10.36
C ASN A 45 19.17 24.43 -10.83
N ARG A 46 20.08 23.59 -10.36
CA ARG A 46 20.02 22.15 -10.60
C ARG A 46 18.94 21.53 -9.72
N PRO A 47 17.89 20.91 -10.29
CA PRO A 47 16.87 20.27 -9.47
C PRO A 47 17.45 19.08 -8.70
N ILE A 48 16.96 18.89 -7.48
CA ILE A 48 17.21 17.68 -6.70
C ILE A 48 16.43 16.55 -7.36
N ARG A 49 17.12 15.46 -7.66
CA ARG A 49 16.53 14.24 -8.18
C ARG A 49 16.33 13.24 -7.06
N ALA A 50 15.10 12.85 -6.82
CA ALA A 50 14.73 11.85 -5.84
C ALA A 50 13.98 10.70 -6.53
N MET A 51 14.11 9.50 -5.98
CA MET A 51 13.41 8.31 -6.47
C MET A 51 12.41 7.85 -5.41
N VAL A 52 11.18 7.55 -5.83
CA VAL A 52 10.15 6.98 -4.94
C VAL A 52 10.15 5.47 -5.12
N VAL A 53 10.49 4.75 -4.07
CA VAL A 53 10.56 3.28 -4.06
C VAL A 53 9.62 2.68 -3.03
N GLY A 54 9.22 1.46 -3.24
CA GLY A 54 8.40 0.66 -2.33
C GLY A 54 7.72 -0.49 -3.07
N ILE A 55 7.14 -1.38 -2.30
CA ILE A 55 6.38 -2.54 -2.79
C ILE A 55 5.15 -2.08 -3.60
N PRO A 56 4.53 -2.96 -4.42
CA PRO A 56 3.31 -2.62 -5.14
C PRO A 56 2.17 -2.22 -4.19
N ASN A 57 1.26 -1.39 -4.69
CA ASN A 57 -0.02 -1.00 -4.03
C ASN A 57 0.08 -0.33 -2.64
N VAL A 58 1.23 0.27 -2.28
CA VAL A 58 1.40 0.99 -0.99
C VAL A 58 1.19 2.51 -1.10
N GLY A 59 0.62 2.97 -2.20
CA GLY A 59 0.27 4.39 -2.36
C GLY A 59 1.38 5.29 -2.91
N LYS A 60 2.45 4.75 -3.53
CA LYS A 60 3.52 5.57 -4.13
C LYS A 60 3.00 6.64 -5.09
N SER A 61 2.15 6.26 -6.03
CA SER A 61 1.59 7.20 -7.02
C SER A 61 0.62 8.19 -6.37
N THR A 62 -0.12 7.78 -5.33
CA THR A 62 -0.96 8.68 -4.52
C THR A 62 -0.08 9.72 -3.84
N PHE A 63 1.00 9.28 -3.18
CA PHE A 63 1.98 10.17 -2.56
C PHE A 63 2.55 11.17 -3.56
N ILE A 64 2.97 10.71 -4.75
CA ILE A 64 3.54 11.56 -5.80
C ILE A 64 2.52 12.61 -6.24
N ASN A 65 1.27 12.23 -6.49
CA ASN A 65 0.21 13.14 -6.91
C ASN A 65 -0.07 14.20 -5.84
N THR A 66 -0.19 13.79 -4.59
CA THR A 66 -0.44 14.71 -3.47
C THR A 66 0.74 15.66 -3.26
N PHE A 67 1.97 15.14 -3.33
CA PHE A 67 3.17 15.95 -3.18
C PHE A 67 3.38 16.92 -4.37
N ALA A 68 2.96 16.53 -5.56
CA ALA A 68 2.97 17.38 -6.76
C ALA A 68 1.82 18.40 -6.79
N GLY A 69 0.78 18.22 -5.97
CA GLY A 69 -0.45 19.03 -6.00
C GLY A 69 -1.27 18.88 -7.30
N ARG A 70 -1.03 17.81 -8.06
CA ARG A 70 -1.72 17.51 -9.31
C ARG A 70 -1.64 16.04 -9.69
N ALA A 71 -2.58 15.56 -10.49
CA ALA A 71 -2.54 14.20 -11.04
C ALA A 71 -1.44 14.09 -12.13
N CYS A 72 -0.31 13.53 -11.79
CA CYS A 72 0.85 13.33 -12.67
C CYS A 72 1.32 11.87 -12.75
N ALA A 73 0.88 11.04 -11.82
CA ALA A 73 1.12 9.60 -11.81
C ALA A 73 -0.20 8.83 -11.83
N LYS A 74 -0.24 7.70 -12.54
CA LYS A 74 -1.43 6.84 -12.57
C LYS A 74 -1.60 6.16 -11.21
N THR A 75 -2.80 6.24 -10.66
CA THR A 75 -3.18 5.58 -9.41
C THR A 75 -4.16 4.45 -9.67
N GLY A 76 -4.17 3.45 -8.80
CA GLY A 76 -5.12 2.34 -8.82
C GLY A 76 -4.82 1.36 -7.70
N ASN A 77 -5.84 0.63 -7.26
CA ASN A 77 -5.75 -0.34 -6.15
C ASN A 77 -5.26 -1.73 -6.61
N LYS A 78 -4.52 -1.79 -7.73
CA LYS A 78 -4.01 -3.06 -8.27
C LYS A 78 -2.49 -2.98 -8.48
N PRO A 79 -1.75 -4.08 -8.23
CA PRO A 79 -0.32 -4.14 -8.56
C PRO A 79 -0.09 -3.97 -10.06
N GLY A 80 1.00 -3.25 -10.43
CA GLY A 80 1.40 -3.05 -11.83
C GLY A 80 0.68 -1.90 -12.56
N VAL A 81 0.04 -0.98 -11.84
CA VAL A 81 -0.54 0.26 -12.43
C VAL A 81 0.56 1.14 -13.04
N THR A 82 1.69 1.30 -12.36
CA THR A 82 2.88 1.96 -12.91
C THR A 82 3.69 0.94 -13.71
N LYS A 83 3.67 1.05 -15.04
CA LYS A 83 4.31 0.09 -15.95
C LYS A 83 5.78 0.40 -16.24
N GLY A 84 6.23 1.63 -16.06
CA GLY A 84 7.58 2.07 -16.39
C GLY A 84 8.07 3.20 -15.50
N LYS A 85 9.37 3.50 -15.59
CA LYS A 85 9.98 4.62 -14.89
C LYS A 85 9.53 5.92 -15.54
N GLN A 86 9.10 6.89 -14.73
CA GLN A 86 8.65 8.20 -15.21
C GLN A 86 9.25 9.32 -14.36
N TRP A 87 9.91 10.29 -15.01
CA TRP A 87 10.33 11.51 -14.35
C TRP A 87 9.18 12.49 -14.24
N ILE A 88 8.93 12.97 -13.04
CA ILE A 88 7.87 13.92 -12.72
C ILE A 88 8.51 15.16 -12.13
N ARG A 89 8.39 16.29 -12.82
CA ARG A 89 8.85 17.57 -12.32
C ARG A 89 7.82 18.15 -11.35
N LEU A 90 8.15 18.20 -10.07
CA LEU A 90 7.28 18.77 -9.05
C LEU A 90 7.28 20.30 -9.11
N ASN A 91 8.47 20.86 -9.09
CA ASN A 91 8.71 22.29 -9.15
C ASN A 91 10.08 22.56 -9.77
N LYS A 92 10.55 23.82 -9.70
CA LYS A 92 11.89 24.20 -10.25
C LYS A 92 13.06 23.49 -9.55
N ASN A 93 12.85 23.02 -8.32
CA ASN A 93 13.91 22.54 -7.46
C ASN A 93 13.91 21.01 -7.24
N VAL A 94 12.82 20.31 -7.57
CA VAL A 94 12.68 18.86 -7.29
C VAL A 94 12.07 18.13 -8.47
N GLU A 95 12.72 17.06 -8.89
CA GLU A 95 12.22 16.06 -9.84
C GLU A 95 12.12 14.71 -9.14
N LEU A 96 10.99 14.02 -9.27
CA LEU A 96 10.78 12.67 -8.76
C LEU A 96 10.82 11.65 -9.88
N LEU A 97 11.47 10.54 -9.63
CA LEU A 97 11.36 9.34 -10.45
C LEU A 97 10.31 8.42 -9.82
N ASP A 98 9.15 8.28 -10.46
CA ASP A 98 8.19 7.24 -10.14
C ASP A 98 8.68 5.92 -10.68
N THR A 99 8.64 4.89 -9.84
CA THR A 99 9.07 3.54 -10.19
C THR A 99 7.95 2.54 -9.97
N PRO A 100 7.84 1.49 -10.82
CA PRO A 100 6.99 0.36 -10.51
C PRO A 100 7.28 -0.19 -9.12
N GLY A 101 6.26 -0.65 -8.42
CA GLY A 101 6.45 -1.41 -7.19
C GLY A 101 7.15 -2.73 -7.51
N ILE A 102 8.18 -3.07 -6.76
CA ILE A 102 8.98 -4.27 -6.96
C ILE A 102 8.90 -5.14 -5.71
N LEU A 103 8.61 -6.42 -5.92
CA LEU A 103 8.77 -7.48 -4.93
C LEU A 103 10.01 -8.30 -5.28
N TRP A 104 10.63 -8.92 -4.30
CA TRP A 104 11.69 -9.88 -4.58
C TRP A 104 11.12 -11.18 -5.15
N PRO A 105 11.90 -11.91 -5.96
CA PRO A 105 11.39 -13.05 -6.75
C PRO A 105 10.90 -14.24 -5.91
N LYS A 106 11.43 -14.40 -4.69
CA LYS A 106 11.09 -15.49 -3.78
C LYS A 106 11.04 -14.95 -2.34
N PHE A 107 10.00 -15.30 -1.61
CA PHE A 107 9.90 -15.03 -0.20
C PHE A 107 10.52 -16.21 0.57
N GLU A 108 11.49 -15.93 1.44
CA GLU A 108 12.08 -16.92 2.34
C GLU A 108 11.11 -17.29 3.47
N ASP A 109 10.27 -16.33 3.87
CA ASP A 109 9.24 -16.47 4.88
C ASP A 109 7.85 -16.39 4.22
N GLU A 110 7.11 -17.49 4.27
CA GLU A 110 5.74 -17.59 3.73
C GLU A 110 4.78 -16.60 4.38
N GLN A 111 4.97 -16.28 5.67
CA GLN A 111 4.15 -15.31 6.38
C GLN A 111 4.32 -13.90 5.78
N VAL A 112 5.52 -13.55 5.32
CA VAL A 112 5.75 -12.28 4.62
C VAL A 112 4.98 -12.28 3.30
N GLY A 113 5.01 -13.38 2.56
CA GLY A 113 4.22 -13.55 1.33
C GLY A 113 2.73 -13.38 1.56
N MET A 114 2.18 -14.04 2.60
CA MET A 114 0.77 -13.90 2.96
C MET A 114 0.39 -12.47 3.33
N ARG A 115 1.18 -11.79 4.16
CA ARG A 115 0.92 -10.39 4.54
C ARG A 115 0.95 -9.44 3.34
N LEU A 116 1.84 -9.67 2.39
CA LEU A 116 1.89 -8.92 1.13
C LEU A 116 0.67 -9.20 0.24
N ALA A 117 0.15 -10.42 0.26
CA ALA A 117 -1.09 -10.77 -0.41
C ALA A 117 -2.30 -10.08 0.26
N TYR A 118 -2.38 -10.07 1.60
CA TYR A 118 -3.47 -9.40 2.32
C TYR A 118 -3.60 -7.93 1.92
N ILE A 119 -2.50 -7.20 1.84
CA ILE A 119 -2.50 -5.76 1.47
C ILE A 119 -2.55 -5.51 -0.04
N GLY A 120 -2.75 -6.56 -0.86
CA GLY A 120 -2.88 -6.44 -2.31
C GLY A 120 -1.58 -6.05 -3.04
N SER A 121 -0.41 -6.32 -2.46
CA SER A 121 0.88 -6.13 -3.13
C SER A 121 1.19 -7.22 -4.15
N ILE A 122 0.56 -8.37 -4.01
CA ILE A 122 0.56 -9.49 -4.98
C ILE A 122 -0.75 -9.42 -5.77
N LYS A 123 -0.72 -9.82 -7.04
CA LYS A 123 -1.92 -9.84 -7.88
C LYS A 123 -2.88 -10.92 -7.41
N ASP A 124 -4.14 -10.57 -7.18
CA ASP A 124 -5.17 -11.52 -6.75
C ASP A 124 -5.43 -12.63 -7.77
N ASP A 125 -5.23 -12.35 -9.07
CA ASP A 125 -5.44 -13.31 -10.17
C ASP A 125 -4.56 -14.59 -10.07
N ILE A 126 -3.48 -14.54 -9.30
CA ILE A 126 -2.54 -15.68 -9.11
C ILE A 126 -2.70 -16.35 -7.74
N LEU A 127 -3.65 -15.91 -6.93
CA LEU A 127 -3.87 -16.36 -5.57
C LEU A 127 -5.19 -17.15 -5.46
N ASN A 128 -5.21 -18.16 -4.60
CA ASN A 128 -6.47 -18.74 -4.14
C ASN A 128 -7.09 -17.81 -3.08
N MET A 129 -8.00 -16.94 -3.52
CA MET A 129 -8.59 -15.91 -2.66
C MET A 129 -9.44 -16.50 -1.54
N GLU A 130 -10.08 -17.67 -1.73
CA GLU A 130 -10.87 -18.33 -0.70
C GLU A 130 -9.97 -18.85 0.43
N GLU A 131 -8.91 -19.56 0.08
CA GLU A 131 -7.92 -20.05 1.05
C GLU A 131 -7.21 -18.89 1.78
N LEU A 132 -6.84 -17.85 1.04
CA LEU A 132 -6.24 -16.65 1.61
C LEU A 132 -7.20 -15.91 2.57
N ALA A 133 -8.50 -15.94 2.31
CA ALA A 133 -9.51 -15.36 3.19
C ALA A 133 -9.59 -16.11 4.53
N LEU A 134 -9.48 -17.44 4.52
CA LEU A 134 -9.45 -18.22 5.76
C LEU A 134 -8.24 -17.86 6.62
N THR A 135 -7.06 -17.75 6.02
CA THR A 135 -5.84 -17.35 6.75
C THR A 135 -5.91 -15.90 7.24
N LEU A 136 -6.58 -14.99 6.50
CA LEU A 136 -6.82 -13.62 6.96
C LEU A 136 -7.77 -13.58 8.16
N ILE A 137 -8.83 -14.39 8.15
CA ILE A 137 -9.77 -14.52 9.29
C ILE A 137 -9.00 -14.96 10.54
N ASP A 138 -8.16 -16.00 10.42
CA ASP A 138 -7.34 -16.47 11.55
C ASP A 138 -6.41 -15.38 12.07
N PHE A 139 -5.74 -14.67 11.17
CA PHE A 139 -4.87 -13.56 11.53
C PHE A 139 -5.63 -12.43 12.25
N LEU A 140 -6.82 -12.06 11.76
CA LEU A 140 -7.63 -11.00 12.37
C LEU A 140 -8.14 -11.40 13.75
N ARG A 141 -8.60 -12.64 13.92
CA ARG A 141 -9.04 -13.17 15.22
C ARG A 141 -7.92 -13.21 16.24
N GLU A 142 -6.70 -13.58 15.80
CA GLU A 142 -5.53 -13.64 16.71
C GLU A 142 -5.05 -12.25 17.14
N LYS A 143 -4.99 -11.31 16.20
CA LYS A 143 -4.35 -10.01 16.45
C LYS A 143 -5.33 -8.88 16.76
N TYR A 144 -6.57 -9.01 16.31
CA TYR A 144 -7.59 -7.95 16.36
C TYR A 144 -8.97 -8.54 16.71
N ALA A 145 -9.05 -9.34 17.78
CA ALA A 145 -10.27 -10.00 18.20
C ALA A 145 -11.48 -9.03 18.26
N GLY A 146 -12.63 -9.45 17.75
CA GLY A 146 -13.86 -8.68 17.71
C GLY A 146 -13.98 -7.71 16.52
N VAL A 147 -12.94 -7.61 15.65
CA VAL A 147 -13.02 -6.70 14.48
C VAL A 147 -14.03 -7.20 13.44
N LEU A 148 -14.10 -8.51 13.21
CA LEU A 148 -15.04 -9.11 12.25
C LEU A 148 -16.47 -9.06 12.82
N GLU A 149 -16.65 -9.32 14.11
CA GLU A 149 -17.94 -9.18 14.79
C GLU A 149 -18.51 -7.77 14.60
N LYS A 150 -17.70 -6.77 14.89
CA LYS A 150 -18.07 -5.35 14.74
C LYS A 150 -18.37 -4.96 13.31
N ARG A 151 -17.57 -5.46 12.33
CA ARG A 151 -17.70 -5.08 10.92
C ARG A 151 -18.90 -5.76 10.25
N TYR A 152 -19.11 -7.04 10.54
CA TYR A 152 -20.11 -7.87 9.84
C TYR A 152 -21.33 -8.19 10.68
N GLN A 153 -21.32 -7.82 11.97
CA GLN A 153 -22.38 -8.15 12.96
C GLN A 153 -22.63 -9.67 13.04
N ILE A 154 -21.55 -10.42 13.16
CA ILE A 154 -21.50 -11.88 13.25
C ILE A 154 -20.81 -12.29 14.55
N GLN A 155 -20.85 -13.59 14.87
CA GLN A 155 -20.00 -14.18 15.91
C GLN A 155 -18.70 -14.70 15.27
N GLU A 156 -17.55 -14.46 15.91
CA GLU A 156 -16.24 -14.93 15.44
C GLU A 156 -15.92 -16.36 15.95
N GLU A 157 -16.89 -17.07 16.50
CA GLU A 157 -16.70 -18.41 17.05
C GLU A 157 -16.64 -19.49 15.95
N GLY A 158 -15.99 -20.61 16.28
CA GLY A 158 -15.88 -21.75 15.36
C GLY A 158 -14.67 -21.68 14.44
N THR A 159 -14.74 -22.38 13.31
CA THR A 159 -13.70 -22.46 12.30
C THR A 159 -13.70 -21.23 11.40
N SER A 160 -12.57 -20.92 10.73
CA SER A 160 -12.48 -19.80 9.77
C SER A 160 -13.46 -19.95 8.61
N VAL A 161 -13.80 -21.20 8.24
CA VAL A 161 -14.85 -21.49 7.25
C VAL A 161 -16.21 -21.04 7.75
N GLN A 162 -16.57 -21.36 9.01
CA GLN A 162 -17.84 -20.95 9.60
C GLN A 162 -17.95 -19.42 9.72
N VAL A 163 -16.85 -18.75 10.05
CA VAL A 163 -16.79 -17.29 10.07
C VAL A 163 -16.96 -16.70 8.66
N LEU A 164 -16.31 -17.29 7.64
CA LEU A 164 -16.50 -16.87 6.24
C LEU A 164 -17.96 -17.10 5.77
N GLU A 165 -18.59 -18.19 6.17
CA GLU A 165 -20.02 -18.44 5.91
C GLU A 165 -20.93 -17.40 6.58
N ALA A 166 -20.62 -17.02 7.83
CA ALA A 166 -21.36 -15.98 8.53
C ALA A 166 -21.21 -14.62 7.81
N ILE A 167 -20.01 -14.29 7.33
CA ILE A 167 -19.77 -13.10 6.50
C ILE A 167 -20.59 -13.20 5.20
N ALA A 168 -20.58 -14.35 4.53
CA ALA A 168 -21.32 -14.55 3.29
C ALA A 168 -22.82 -14.32 3.49
N ARG A 169 -23.41 -14.85 4.56
CA ARG A 169 -24.83 -14.65 4.92
C ARG A 169 -25.11 -13.19 5.25
N SER A 170 -24.28 -12.56 6.09
CA SER A 170 -24.44 -11.16 6.47
C SER A 170 -24.39 -10.21 5.26
N ARG A 171 -23.62 -10.54 4.22
CA ARG A 171 -23.46 -9.73 3.01
C ARG A 171 -24.32 -10.19 1.82
N GLY A 172 -25.16 -11.19 2.01
CA GLY A 172 -26.03 -11.71 0.94
C GLY A 172 -25.23 -12.29 -0.24
N CYS A 173 -24.10 -12.97 0.06
CA CYS A 173 -23.29 -13.64 -0.94
C CYS A 173 -23.87 -15.02 -1.26
N LEU A 174 -24.90 -15.04 -2.12
CA LEU A 174 -25.61 -16.25 -2.53
C LEU A 174 -25.46 -16.47 -4.04
N LYS A 175 -25.35 -17.75 -4.44
CA LYS A 175 -25.46 -18.24 -5.81
C LYS A 175 -26.93 -18.63 -6.10
N LYS A 176 -27.19 -19.01 -7.35
CA LYS A 176 -28.49 -19.59 -7.71
C LYS A 176 -28.72 -20.88 -6.89
N GLY A 177 -29.87 -21.00 -6.23
CA GLY A 177 -30.19 -22.14 -5.36
C GLY A 177 -29.83 -21.91 -3.88
N GLU A 178 -29.64 -20.65 -3.46
CA GLU A 178 -29.33 -20.27 -2.06
C GLU A 178 -28.02 -20.81 -1.50
N GLU A 179 -27.13 -21.35 -2.35
CA GLU A 179 -25.79 -21.76 -1.95
C GLU A 179 -24.95 -20.54 -1.64
N LEU A 180 -24.03 -20.65 -0.64
CA LEU A 180 -23.11 -19.59 -0.28
C LEU A 180 -22.06 -19.38 -1.37
N ASP A 181 -21.81 -18.12 -1.73
CA ASP A 181 -20.77 -17.71 -2.66
C ASP A 181 -19.50 -17.31 -1.89
N TYR A 182 -18.65 -18.30 -1.60
CA TYR A 182 -17.41 -18.10 -0.88
C TYR A 182 -16.44 -17.17 -1.62
N ALA A 183 -16.39 -17.27 -2.94
CA ALA A 183 -15.54 -16.41 -3.76
C ALA A 183 -15.93 -14.94 -3.60
N LYS A 184 -17.24 -14.65 -3.69
CA LYS A 184 -17.77 -13.29 -3.49
C LYS A 184 -17.55 -12.80 -2.04
N ALA A 185 -17.76 -13.66 -1.04
CA ALA A 185 -17.52 -13.32 0.36
C ALA A 185 -16.05 -12.99 0.63
N SER A 186 -15.13 -13.78 0.08
CA SER A 186 -13.69 -13.55 0.17
C SER A 186 -13.28 -12.22 -0.44
N LEU A 187 -13.79 -11.87 -1.62
CA LEU A 187 -13.52 -10.57 -2.26
C LEU A 187 -14.02 -9.41 -1.40
N ILE A 188 -15.22 -9.51 -0.82
CA ILE A 188 -15.76 -8.47 0.08
C ILE A 188 -14.89 -8.32 1.32
N LEU A 189 -14.45 -9.43 1.92
CA LEU A 189 -13.54 -9.39 3.08
C LEU A 189 -12.24 -8.64 2.74
N PHE A 190 -11.63 -8.92 1.58
CA PHE A 190 -10.42 -8.23 1.16
C PHE A 190 -10.63 -6.77 0.78
N ASP A 191 -11.73 -6.44 0.14
CA ASP A 191 -12.06 -5.04 -0.17
C ASP A 191 -12.25 -4.23 1.12
N ASP A 192 -12.95 -4.79 2.11
CA ASP A 192 -13.13 -4.16 3.42
C ASP A 192 -11.81 -4.05 4.20
N PHE A 193 -10.93 -5.02 4.11
CA PHE A 193 -9.62 -5.02 4.78
C PHE A 193 -8.63 -4.00 4.16
N ARG A 194 -8.72 -3.77 2.86
CA ARG A 194 -7.81 -2.89 2.11
C ARG A 194 -8.30 -1.44 1.99
N SER A 195 -9.53 -1.13 2.43
CA SER A 195 -10.12 0.22 2.35
C SER A 195 -9.84 1.06 3.58
#